data_936edcd2aa03f317805c52be2ddabb19
#
_entry.id   936edcd2aa03f317805c52be2ddabb19
#
_cell.length_a   1.000
_cell.length_b   1.000
_cell.length_c   1.000
_cell.angle_alpha   90.00
_cell.angle_beta   90.00
_cell.angle_gamma   90.00
#
_symmetry.space_group_name_H-M   'P 1'
#
loop_
_entity.id
_entity.type
_entity.pdbx_description
1 polymer ?
#
loop_
_entity_poly.entity_id
_entity_poly.type
_entity_poly.pdbx_seq_one_letter_code
_entity_poly.pdbx_strand_id
1 'polypeptide(L)'
;MNSIDKSVEGDESYYWNWNGFKIFWSVKGKENIHPMILLHGFGASSKHWRNNSYYFAQKGYSVYSIDLIGFGNSAQPGIRDIGKLDNGVWCNQVSDFIKQVIRPKTSKKIILIGNSLGSLVALTCAVYLKNEILSVIASPLPDPLVIMKRESKINLIFEKFRTKIIKIFFKVFPLEIVLFFFFYLGIIKLGLNSAYFKKDRVDKELINIVRKPVLRKTSARA
;
A
#
# COMPACT_ATOMS: atom_id res chain seq x y z
N MET A 1 -15.70 19.60 10.50
CA MET A 1 -14.28 20.02 10.42
C MET A 1 -13.43 18.78 10.66
N ASN A 2 -12.83 18.20 9.59
CA ASN A 2 -12.01 17.00 9.75
C ASN A 2 -10.69 17.40 10.41
N SER A 3 -10.43 16.92 11.64
CA SER A 3 -9.20 17.20 12.36
C SER A 3 -8.03 16.49 11.66
N ILE A 4 -7.01 17.24 11.25
CA ILE A 4 -5.73 16.73 10.78
C ILE A 4 -4.76 16.87 11.95
N ASP A 5 -4.45 15.76 12.63
CA ASP A 5 -3.51 15.74 13.74
C ASP A 5 -2.09 15.47 13.26
N LYS A 6 -1.11 16.26 13.71
CA LYS A 6 0.31 16.04 13.41
C LYS A 6 0.83 14.84 14.19
N SER A 7 1.55 13.93 13.53
CA SER A 7 2.20 12.81 14.20
C SER A 7 3.53 13.23 14.84
N VAL A 8 3.93 12.58 15.93
CA VAL A 8 5.03 13.00 16.84
C VAL A 8 6.43 12.68 16.31
N GLU A 9 6.60 12.03 15.17
CA GLU A 9 7.93 11.69 14.63
C GLU A 9 8.34 12.64 13.51
N GLY A 10 9.42 13.39 13.70
CA GLY A 10 10.28 14.24 12.84
C GLY A 10 10.03 14.46 11.34
N ASP A 11 9.23 13.66 10.68
CA ASP A 11 8.70 13.83 9.34
C ASP A 11 7.35 14.53 9.40
N GLU A 12 7.00 15.33 8.40
CA GLU A 12 5.68 15.93 8.26
C GLU A 12 4.64 14.83 7.95
N SER A 13 4.23 14.15 8.99
CA SER A 13 3.25 13.06 8.93
C SER A 13 2.04 13.38 9.79
N TYR A 14 0.88 12.94 9.32
CA TYR A 14 -0.41 13.37 9.80
C TYR A 14 -1.38 12.20 9.85
N TYR A 15 -2.47 12.40 10.58
CA TYR A 15 -3.66 11.56 10.49
C TYR A 15 -4.82 12.38 9.94
N TRP A 16 -5.65 11.72 9.17
CA TRP A 16 -6.88 12.26 8.58
C TRP A 16 -8.04 11.32 8.91
N ASN A 17 -9.15 11.87 9.34
CA ASN A 17 -10.37 11.10 9.58
C ASN A 17 -11.12 10.91 8.26
N TRP A 18 -11.20 9.67 7.80
CA TRP A 18 -11.95 9.27 6.61
C TRP A 18 -13.08 8.32 7.02
N ASN A 19 -14.32 8.80 6.96
CA ASN A 19 -15.52 8.03 7.35
C ASN A 19 -15.42 7.36 8.74
N GLY A 20 -14.85 8.08 9.71
CA GLY A 20 -14.62 7.56 11.07
C GLY A 20 -13.33 6.76 11.24
N PHE A 21 -12.59 6.48 10.17
CA PHE A 21 -11.33 5.74 10.21
C PHE A 21 -10.13 6.68 10.20
N LYS A 22 -9.19 6.42 11.09
CA LYS A 22 -7.93 7.17 11.18
C LYS A 22 -6.97 6.72 10.09
N ILE A 23 -6.66 7.60 9.13
CA ILE A 23 -5.81 7.34 7.98
C ILE A 23 -4.48 8.08 8.15
N PHE A 24 -3.39 7.34 8.05
CA PHE A 24 -2.04 7.90 8.11
C PHE A 24 -1.56 8.34 6.73
N TRP A 25 -0.89 9.49 6.69
CA TRP A 25 -0.23 10.01 5.50
C TRP A 25 0.94 10.90 5.87
N SER A 26 1.84 11.11 4.93
CA SER A 26 2.96 12.03 5.07
C SER A 26 3.11 12.88 3.81
N VAL A 27 3.78 14.03 3.93
CA VAL A 27 4.10 14.90 2.81
C VAL A 27 5.55 15.33 2.87
N LYS A 28 6.20 15.38 1.71
CA LYS A 28 7.52 15.96 1.48
C LYS A 28 7.39 17.06 0.45
N GLY A 29 8.10 18.19 0.63
CA GLY A 29 8.01 19.34 -0.29
C GLY A 29 6.61 19.93 -0.34
N LYS A 30 5.95 20.14 0.80
CA LYS A 30 4.56 20.62 0.89
C LYS A 30 4.36 22.01 0.28
N GLU A 31 5.42 22.78 0.15
CA GLU A 31 5.48 24.11 -0.47
C GLU A 31 5.50 24.06 -2.00
N ASN A 32 5.80 22.91 -2.58
CA ASN A 32 5.83 22.72 -4.02
C ASN A 32 4.39 22.63 -4.57
N ILE A 33 4.19 23.11 -5.80
CA ILE A 33 2.85 23.28 -6.38
C ILE A 33 2.36 22.07 -7.18
N HIS A 34 3.24 21.13 -7.53
CA HIS A 34 2.89 19.97 -8.36
C HIS A 34 2.63 18.74 -7.48
N PRO A 35 1.35 18.37 -7.26
CA PRO A 35 1.01 17.29 -6.35
C PRO A 35 1.28 15.91 -6.97
N MET A 36 1.86 15.03 -6.15
CA MET A 36 2.12 13.64 -6.48
C MET A 36 1.67 12.76 -5.31
N ILE A 37 0.94 11.65 -5.59
CA ILE A 37 0.52 10.68 -4.59
C ILE A 37 1.24 9.36 -4.85
N LEU A 38 1.85 8.81 -3.80
CA LEU A 38 2.53 7.51 -3.80
C LEU A 38 1.65 6.47 -3.09
N LEU A 39 1.28 5.41 -3.82
CA LEU A 39 0.41 4.33 -3.36
C LEU A 39 1.20 3.04 -3.24
N HIS A 40 1.29 2.51 -2.01
CA HIS A 40 2.07 1.31 -1.71
C HIS A 40 1.37 0.01 -2.14
N GLY A 41 2.13 -1.08 -2.18
CA GLY A 41 1.64 -2.42 -2.48
C GLY A 41 0.99 -3.11 -1.27
N PHE A 42 0.43 -4.30 -1.52
CA PHE A 42 -0.14 -5.15 -0.48
C PHE A 42 0.87 -5.44 0.64
N GLY A 43 0.44 -5.37 1.88
CA GLY A 43 1.28 -5.62 3.06
C GLY A 43 2.39 -4.58 3.33
N ALA A 44 2.46 -3.52 2.52
CA ALA A 44 3.41 -2.42 2.68
C ALA A 44 2.80 -1.22 3.40
N SER A 45 3.47 -0.08 3.35
CA SER A 45 3.01 1.20 3.87
C SER A 45 3.65 2.37 3.11
N SER A 46 3.22 3.59 3.38
CA SER A 46 3.81 4.83 2.85
C SER A 46 5.32 4.93 3.10
N LYS A 47 5.82 4.35 4.19
CA LYS A 47 7.26 4.29 4.51
C LYS A 47 8.10 3.51 3.48
N HIS A 48 7.48 2.69 2.64
CA HIS A 48 8.16 2.03 1.52
C HIS A 48 8.72 3.04 0.50
N TRP A 49 8.11 4.20 0.41
CA TRP A 49 8.49 5.29 -0.48
C TRP A 49 9.56 6.24 0.08
N ARG A 50 10.16 5.95 1.25
CA ARG A 50 11.07 6.82 2.00
C ARG A 50 12.11 7.57 1.14
N ASN A 51 12.76 6.88 0.20
CA ASN A 51 13.77 7.47 -0.68
C ASN A 51 13.15 8.18 -1.88
N ASN A 52 12.06 7.63 -2.44
CA ASN A 52 11.37 8.17 -3.60
C ASN A 52 10.69 9.50 -3.26
N SER A 53 10.00 9.56 -2.10
CA SER A 53 9.31 10.78 -1.67
C SER A 53 10.29 11.94 -1.50
N TYR A 54 11.45 11.69 -0.91
CA TYR A 54 12.50 12.69 -0.76
C TYR A 54 13.05 13.14 -2.12
N TYR A 55 13.36 12.19 -3.01
CA TYR A 55 13.89 12.50 -4.34
C TYR A 55 12.92 13.34 -5.16
N PHE A 56 11.64 12.99 -5.21
CA PHE A 56 10.66 13.76 -5.97
C PHE A 56 10.38 15.14 -5.34
N ALA A 57 10.42 15.26 -4.03
CA ALA A 57 10.30 16.56 -3.37
C ALA A 57 11.42 17.52 -3.78
N GLN A 58 12.67 17.02 -3.87
CA GLN A 58 13.80 17.80 -4.39
C GLN A 58 13.65 18.18 -5.88
N LYS A 59 12.80 17.48 -6.63
CA LYS A 59 12.47 17.79 -8.03
C LYS A 59 11.27 18.73 -8.19
N GLY A 60 10.80 19.35 -7.11
CA GLY A 60 9.73 20.35 -7.13
C GLY A 60 8.31 19.80 -7.06
N TYR A 61 8.15 18.56 -6.56
CA TYR A 61 6.83 17.97 -6.33
C TYR A 61 6.44 18.04 -4.86
N SER A 62 5.17 18.34 -4.56
CA SER A 62 4.59 18.07 -3.25
C SER A 62 4.13 16.60 -3.21
N VAL A 63 4.90 15.78 -2.50
CA VAL A 63 4.79 14.32 -2.55
C VAL A 63 4.03 13.81 -1.34
N TYR A 64 2.84 13.33 -1.57
CA TYR A 64 1.95 12.73 -0.57
C TYR A 64 2.09 11.22 -0.58
N SER A 65 2.42 10.61 0.54
CA SER A 65 2.48 9.16 0.72
C SER A 65 1.40 8.75 1.71
N ILE A 66 0.43 7.96 1.28
CA ILE A 66 -0.74 7.56 2.08
C ILE A 66 -0.67 6.08 2.42
N ASP A 67 -1.00 5.73 3.67
CA ASP A 67 -1.28 4.34 4.03
C ASP A 67 -2.74 4.02 3.66
N LEU A 68 -2.92 3.10 2.72
CA LEU A 68 -4.25 2.62 2.35
C LEU A 68 -4.92 1.99 3.58
N ILE A 69 -6.24 2.18 3.72
CA ILE A 69 -7.00 1.55 4.81
C ILE A 69 -6.80 0.04 4.79
N GLY A 70 -6.60 -0.56 5.96
CA GLY A 70 -6.19 -1.94 6.12
C GLY A 70 -4.68 -2.13 6.27
N PHE A 71 -3.86 -1.12 5.96
CA PHE A 71 -2.41 -1.24 5.93
C PHE A 71 -1.69 -0.16 6.76
N GLY A 72 -0.40 -0.38 6.97
CA GLY A 72 0.51 0.59 7.57
C GLY A 72 0.08 1.08 8.94
N ASN A 73 0.08 2.38 9.15
CA ASN A 73 -0.40 3.06 10.35
C ASN A 73 -1.88 3.49 10.26
N SER A 74 -2.52 3.25 9.11
CA SER A 74 -3.96 3.48 8.94
C SER A 74 -4.78 2.47 9.73
N ALA A 75 -6.07 2.78 9.93
CA ALA A 75 -7.03 1.89 10.56
C ALA A 75 -7.10 0.55 9.81
N GLN A 76 -7.30 -0.53 10.56
CA GLN A 76 -7.50 -1.89 10.06
C GLN A 76 -8.89 -2.38 10.49
N PRO A 77 -9.96 -1.89 9.83
CA PRO A 77 -11.32 -2.26 10.18
C PRO A 77 -11.59 -3.73 9.84
N GLY A 78 -12.49 -4.32 10.58
CA GLY A 78 -13.02 -5.64 10.23
C GLY A 78 -14.02 -5.55 9.07
N ILE A 79 -14.35 -6.71 8.48
CA ILE A 79 -15.30 -6.80 7.36
C ILE A 79 -16.70 -6.27 7.72
N ARG A 80 -17.04 -6.26 9.02
CA ARG A 80 -18.33 -5.73 9.54
C ARG A 80 -18.36 -4.21 9.56
N ASP A 81 -17.19 -3.55 9.59
CA ASP A 81 -17.08 -2.11 9.76
C ASP A 81 -17.08 -1.37 8.42
N ILE A 82 -16.48 -1.97 7.38
CA ILE A 82 -16.29 -1.32 6.07
C ILE A 82 -16.65 -2.25 4.89
N GLY A 83 -17.00 -3.50 5.15
CA GLY A 83 -17.18 -4.51 4.12
C GLY A 83 -15.85 -5.07 3.63
N LYS A 84 -15.85 -5.64 2.42
CA LYS A 84 -14.64 -6.17 1.80
C LYS A 84 -13.76 -5.03 1.28
N LEU A 85 -12.50 -5.04 1.65
CA LEU A 85 -11.52 -4.13 1.08
C LEU A 85 -11.21 -4.53 -0.37
N ASP A 86 -11.49 -3.63 -1.29
CA ASP A 86 -11.26 -3.79 -2.73
C ASP A 86 -10.77 -2.48 -3.37
N ASN A 87 -10.51 -2.53 -4.67
CA ASN A 87 -10.04 -1.35 -5.41
C ASN A 87 -11.01 -0.17 -5.36
N GLY A 88 -12.31 -0.40 -5.25
CA GLY A 88 -13.32 0.66 -5.12
C GLY A 88 -13.18 1.42 -3.81
N VAL A 89 -13.02 0.70 -2.70
CA VAL A 89 -12.81 1.30 -1.37
C VAL A 89 -11.53 2.14 -1.35
N TRP A 90 -10.42 1.63 -1.85
CA TRP A 90 -9.16 2.38 -1.89
C TRP A 90 -9.20 3.55 -2.88
N CYS A 91 -9.88 3.41 -4.02
CA CYS A 91 -10.10 4.51 -4.95
C CYS A 91 -10.92 5.63 -4.31
N ASN A 92 -11.99 5.30 -3.58
CA ASN A 92 -12.79 6.28 -2.83
C ASN A 92 -11.95 6.99 -1.76
N GLN A 93 -11.12 6.25 -1.02
CA GLN A 93 -10.19 6.83 -0.06
C GLN A 93 -9.25 7.85 -0.72
N VAL A 94 -8.63 7.50 -1.86
CA VAL A 94 -7.74 8.40 -2.60
C VAL A 94 -8.50 9.62 -3.16
N SER A 95 -9.71 9.41 -3.69
CA SER A 95 -10.59 10.49 -4.17
C SER A 95 -10.89 11.51 -3.09
N ASP A 96 -11.29 11.02 -1.92
CA ASP A 96 -11.64 11.90 -0.80
C ASP A 96 -10.38 12.57 -0.20
N PHE A 97 -9.24 11.89 -0.19
CA PHE A 97 -7.96 12.48 0.18
C PHE A 97 -7.58 13.64 -0.75
N ILE A 98 -7.76 13.44 -2.05
CA ILE A 98 -7.55 14.52 -3.04
C ILE A 98 -8.43 15.71 -2.72
N LYS A 99 -9.73 15.50 -2.55
CA LYS A 99 -10.70 16.58 -2.30
C LYS A 99 -10.47 17.31 -0.99
N GLN A 100 -10.17 16.58 0.08
CA GLN A 100 -10.15 17.12 1.44
C GLN A 100 -8.75 17.60 1.88
N VAL A 101 -7.69 17.00 1.35
CA VAL A 101 -6.32 17.31 1.80
C VAL A 101 -5.51 18.06 0.75
N ILE A 102 -5.63 17.71 -0.52
CA ILE A 102 -4.82 18.29 -1.60
C ILE A 102 -5.49 19.51 -2.23
N ARG A 103 -6.76 19.43 -2.59
CA ARG A 103 -7.49 20.51 -3.28
C ARG A 103 -7.53 21.85 -2.53
N PRO A 104 -7.58 21.90 -1.19
CA PRO A 104 -7.45 23.16 -0.47
C PRO A 104 -6.11 23.89 -0.69
N LYS A 105 -5.09 23.20 -1.20
CA LYS A 105 -3.74 23.73 -1.40
C LYS A 105 -3.39 24.02 -2.86
N THR A 106 -3.98 23.27 -3.81
CA THR A 106 -3.65 23.41 -5.23
C THR A 106 -4.76 22.90 -6.15
N SER A 107 -4.96 23.59 -7.27
CA SER A 107 -5.83 23.18 -8.37
C SER A 107 -5.11 22.36 -9.45
N LYS A 108 -3.80 22.13 -9.32
CA LYS A 108 -3.02 21.37 -10.31
C LYS A 108 -3.45 19.92 -10.34
N LYS A 109 -3.42 19.31 -11.53
CA LYS A 109 -3.66 17.88 -11.70
C LYS A 109 -2.58 17.05 -11.02
N ILE A 110 -2.94 15.85 -10.59
CA ILE A 110 -2.16 15.00 -9.70
C ILE A 110 -1.48 13.89 -10.50
N ILE A 111 -0.23 13.61 -10.16
CA ILE A 111 0.48 12.42 -10.63
C ILE A 111 0.27 11.32 -9.59
N LEU A 112 -0.16 10.13 -10.04
CA LEU A 112 -0.25 8.95 -9.20
C LEU A 112 0.90 8.00 -9.52
N ILE A 113 1.59 7.54 -8.49
CA ILE A 113 2.60 6.47 -8.60
C ILE A 113 2.16 5.32 -7.71
N GLY A 114 1.98 4.15 -8.31
CA GLY A 114 1.57 2.94 -7.61
C GLY A 114 2.57 1.81 -7.73
N ASN A 115 2.65 0.99 -6.68
CA ASN A 115 3.39 -0.27 -6.67
C ASN A 115 2.41 -1.42 -6.44
N SER A 116 2.42 -2.44 -7.33
CA SER A 116 1.60 -3.64 -7.19
C SER A 116 0.10 -3.31 -6.97
N LEU A 117 -0.47 -3.58 -5.79
CA LEU A 117 -1.83 -3.18 -5.42
C LEU A 117 -2.05 -1.68 -5.64
N GLY A 118 -1.09 -0.84 -5.22
CA GLY A 118 -1.16 0.61 -5.44
C GLY A 118 -1.22 0.99 -6.93
N SER A 119 -0.65 0.18 -7.83
CA SER A 119 -0.78 0.37 -9.28
C SER A 119 -2.21 0.16 -9.75
N LEU A 120 -2.89 -0.88 -9.25
CA LEU A 120 -4.30 -1.13 -9.57
C LEU A 120 -5.19 0.01 -9.06
N VAL A 121 -4.96 0.46 -7.83
CA VAL A 121 -5.68 1.60 -7.24
C VAL A 121 -5.43 2.86 -8.07
N ALA A 122 -4.18 3.16 -8.47
CA ALA A 122 -3.85 4.33 -9.28
C ALA A 122 -4.57 4.32 -10.64
N LEU A 123 -4.59 3.16 -11.31
CA LEU A 123 -5.30 3.00 -12.60
C LEU A 123 -6.81 3.14 -12.42
N THR A 124 -7.37 2.56 -11.35
CA THR A 124 -8.80 2.73 -11.02
C THR A 124 -9.13 4.20 -10.80
N CYS A 125 -8.31 4.92 -10.02
CA CYS A 125 -8.48 6.36 -9.82
C CYS A 125 -8.40 7.16 -11.13
N ALA A 126 -7.50 6.79 -12.06
CA ALA A 126 -7.38 7.49 -13.33
C ALA A 126 -8.64 7.38 -14.18
N VAL A 127 -9.36 6.25 -14.11
CA VAL A 127 -10.64 6.06 -14.80
C VAL A 127 -11.74 6.94 -14.19
N TYR A 128 -11.88 6.91 -12.87
CA TYR A 128 -12.97 7.61 -12.18
C TYR A 128 -12.70 9.10 -11.94
N LEU A 129 -11.42 9.50 -11.84
CA LEU A 129 -10.97 10.86 -11.51
C LEU A 129 -10.19 11.49 -12.68
N LYS A 130 -10.54 11.17 -13.92
CA LYS A 130 -9.80 11.60 -15.15
C LYS A 130 -9.55 13.10 -15.24
N ASN A 131 -10.41 13.94 -14.66
CA ASN A 131 -10.23 15.39 -14.64
C ASN A 131 -9.22 15.85 -13.58
N GLU A 132 -8.99 15.05 -12.57
CA GLU A 132 -8.09 15.32 -11.44
C GLU A 132 -6.67 14.79 -11.70
N ILE A 133 -6.55 13.70 -12.47
CA ILE A 133 -5.30 12.98 -12.65
C ILE A 133 -4.61 13.47 -13.94
N LEU A 134 -3.31 13.80 -13.81
CA LEU A 134 -2.44 14.18 -14.92
C LEU A 134 -1.86 12.93 -15.60
N SER A 135 -1.30 12.04 -14.78
CA SER A 135 -0.66 10.81 -15.26
C SER A 135 -0.60 9.74 -14.17
N VAL A 136 -0.40 8.49 -14.59
CA VAL A 136 -0.19 7.34 -13.72
C VAL A 136 1.11 6.65 -14.06
N ILE A 137 1.91 6.34 -13.05
CA ILE A 137 3.06 5.45 -13.13
C ILE A 137 2.74 4.20 -12.33
N ALA A 138 2.55 3.06 -13.01
CA ALA A 138 2.20 1.77 -12.41
C ALA A 138 3.41 0.81 -12.52
N SER A 139 3.97 0.35 -11.38
CA SER A 139 5.18 -0.51 -11.41
C SER A 139 5.31 -1.36 -10.13
N PRO A 140 5.50 -2.66 -10.26
CA PRO A 140 5.00 -3.51 -11.33
C PRO A 140 3.48 -3.59 -11.27
N LEU A 141 2.85 -3.82 -12.42
CA LEU A 141 1.42 -4.12 -12.45
C LEU A 141 1.22 -5.63 -12.23
N PRO A 142 0.40 -6.06 -11.26
CA PRO A 142 0.04 -7.47 -11.14
C PRO A 142 -0.79 -7.87 -12.36
N ASP A 143 -0.19 -8.67 -13.26
CA ASP A 143 -0.88 -9.18 -14.44
C ASP A 143 -1.24 -10.66 -14.23
N PRO A 144 -2.53 -11.00 -14.06
CA PRO A 144 -2.97 -12.39 -13.92
C PRO A 144 -2.57 -13.26 -15.12
N LEU A 145 -2.50 -12.69 -16.32
CA LEU A 145 -2.14 -13.43 -17.55
C LEU A 145 -0.66 -13.85 -17.54
N VAL A 146 0.22 -13.05 -16.94
CA VAL A 146 1.64 -13.43 -16.79
C VAL A 146 1.76 -14.59 -15.81
N ILE A 147 0.94 -14.62 -14.76
CA ILE A 147 0.90 -15.71 -13.78
C ILE A 147 0.32 -16.98 -14.40
N MET A 148 -0.73 -16.86 -15.24
CA MET A 148 -1.42 -18.01 -15.85
C MET A 148 -0.67 -18.62 -17.05
N LYS A 149 0.18 -17.85 -17.76
CA LYS A 149 0.89 -18.34 -18.97
C LYS A 149 1.96 -19.40 -18.70
N ARG A 150 2.22 -19.78 -17.44
CA ARG A 150 3.25 -20.74 -17.06
C ARG A 150 2.72 -22.17 -16.80
N GLU A 151 1.50 -22.47 -17.19
CA GLU A 151 0.90 -23.79 -16.90
C GLU A 151 1.03 -24.76 -18.07
N SER A 152 1.94 -25.74 -17.94
CA SER A 152 1.86 -26.98 -18.68
C SER A 152 0.77 -27.89 -18.06
N LYS A 153 0.12 -28.78 -18.87
CA LYS A 153 -0.97 -29.66 -18.41
C LYS A 153 -0.58 -30.56 -17.20
N ILE A 154 0.68 -30.82 -16.97
CA ILE A 154 1.21 -31.59 -15.82
C ILE A 154 1.05 -30.78 -14.51
N ASN A 155 1.06 -29.46 -14.58
CA ASN A 155 0.90 -28.60 -13.39
C ASN A 155 -0.53 -28.55 -12.84
N LEU A 156 -1.57 -28.88 -13.61
CA LEU A 156 -2.96 -28.76 -13.16
C LEU A 156 -3.32 -29.73 -12.03
N ILE A 157 -2.78 -30.95 -12.04
CA ILE A 157 -3.00 -31.95 -10.97
C ILE A 157 -2.20 -31.53 -9.72
N PHE A 158 -0.95 -31.10 -9.93
CA PHE A 158 -0.10 -30.57 -8.85
C PHE A 158 -0.68 -29.30 -8.22
N GLU A 159 -1.25 -28.40 -9.04
CA GLU A 159 -1.92 -27.18 -8.59
C GLU A 159 -3.18 -27.46 -7.76
N LYS A 160 -4.03 -28.41 -8.20
CA LYS A 160 -5.21 -28.84 -7.41
C LYS A 160 -4.80 -29.44 -6.07
N PHE A 161 -3.73 -30.24 -6.06
CA PHE A 161 -3.20 -30.84 -4.83
C PHE A 161 -2.57 -29.79 -3.92
N ARG A 162 -1.75 -28.89 -4.47
CA ARG A 162 -1.17 -27.73 -3.77
C ARG A 162 -2.24 -26.83 -3.19
N THR A 163 -3.26 -26.47 -3.96
CA THR A 163 -4.36 -25.60 -3.50
C THR A 163 -5.16 -26.28 -2.39
N LYS A 164 -5.37 -27.61 -2.46
CA LYS A 164 -6.05 -28.38 -1.41
C LYS A 164 -5.23 -28.41 -0.12
N ILE A 165 -3.91 -28.63 -0.22
CA ILE A 165 -2.98 -28.61 0.93
C ILE A 165 -2.96 -27.20 1.55
N ILE A 166 -2.84 -26.15 0.75
CA ILE A 166 -2.86 -24.76 1.22
C ILE A 166 -4.17 -24.44 1.92
N LYS A 167 -5.32 -24.83 1.37
CA LYS A 167 -6.63 -24.64 2.02
C LYS A 167 -6.74 -25.39 3.34
N ILE A 168 -6.25 -26.62 3.42
CA ILE A 168 -6.24 -27.42 4.65
C ILE A 168 -5.30 -26.78 5.68
N PHE A 169 -4.12 -26.34 5.24
CA PHE A 169 -3.13 -25.67 6.09
C PHE A 169 -3.69 -24.40 6.72
N PHE A 170 -4.32 -23.52 5.93
CA PHE A 170 -4.96 -22.29 6.44
C PHE A 170 -6.24 -22.56 7.25
N LYS A 171 -6.87 -23.73 7.09
CA LYS A 171 -8.01 -24.15 7.93
C LYS A 171 -7.55 -24.63 9.30
N VAL A 172 -6.37 -25.24 9.39
CA VAL A 172 -5.81 -25.82 10.62
C VAL A 172 -4.98 -24.79 11.39
N PHE A 173 -4.23 -23.94 10.67
CA PHE A 173 -3.40 -22.89 11.28
C PHE A 173 -4.03 -21.53 11.02
N PRO A 174 -4.51 -20.83 12.07
CA PRO A 174 -4.97 -19.46 11.93
C PRO A 174 -3.91 -18.59 11.23
N LEU A 175 -4.36 -17.74 10.33
CA LEU A 175 -3.48 -16.90 9.49
C LEU A 175 -2.47 -16.10 10.36
N GLU A 176 -2.89 -15.73 11.56
CA GLU A 176 -2.06 -15.03 12.55
C GLU A 176 -0.83 -15.85 12.96
N ILE A 177 -1.00 -17.15 13.17
CA ILE A 177 0.10 -18.07 13.56
C ILE A 177 1.05 -18.24 12.38
N VAL A 178 0.52 -18.42 11.17
CA VAL A 178 1.33 -18.55 9.95
C VAL A 178 2.13 -17.26 9.71
N LEU A 179 1.49 -16.10 9.81
CA LEU A 179 2.16 -14.80 9.69
C LEU A 179 3.22 -14.63 10.78
N PHE A 180 2.90 -14.98 12.04
CA PHE A 180 3.85 -14.91 13.15
C PHE A 180 5.11 -15.72 12.87
N PHE A 181 4.98 -17.00 12.45
CA PHE A 181 6.12 -17.85 12.08
C PHE A 181 6.89 -17.31 10.89
N PHE A 182 6.20 -16.85 9.84
CA PHE A 182 6.81 -16.23 8.66
C PHE A 182 7.70 -15.03 9.04
N PHE A 183 7.25 -14.24 10.01
CA PHE A 183 7.96 -13.03 10.44
C PHE A 183 9.05 -13.31 11.49
N TYR A 184 8.88 -14.35 12.31
CA TYR A 184 9.85 -14.72 13.33
C TYR A 184 11.09 -15.41 12.74
N LEU A 185 10.94 -16.23 11.71
CA LEU A 185 12.00 -17.06 11.13
C LEU A 185 12.91 -16.33 10.10
N GLY A 186 12.89 -15.00 10.03
CA GLY A 186 13.74 -14.25 9.10
C GLY A 186 13.34 -14.37 7.63
N ILE A 187 12.22 -15.00 7.32
CA ILE A 187 11.69 -15.22 5.97
C ILE A 187 11.39 -13.89 5.26
N ILE A 188 11.06 -12.83 6.01
CA ILE A 188 10.93 -11.47 5.46
C ILE A 188 12.19 -11.06 4.70
N LYS A 189 13.36 -11.24 5.32
CA LYS A 189 14.64 -10.88 4.68
C LYS A 189 14.88 -11.69 3.42
N LEU A 190 14.53 -12.98 3.45
CA LEU A 190 14.64 -13.85 2.28
C LEU A 190 13.71 -13.41 1.15
N GLY A 191 12.43 -13.11 1.46
CA GLY A 191 11.44 -12.62 0.52
C GLY A 191 11.83 -11.25 -0.07
N LEU A 192 12.29 -10.32 0.77
CA LEU A 192 12.78 -9.02 0.31
C LEU A 192 14.02 -9.18 -0.58
N ASN A 193 14.96 -10.06 -0.21
CA ASN A 193 16.12 -10.35 -1.02
C ASN A 193 15.76 -10.97 -2.38
N SER A 194 14.67 -11.71 -2.47
CA SER A 194 14.17 -12.23 -3.74
C SER A 194 13.52 -11.12 -4.60
N ALA A 195 12.84 -10.15 -3.96
CA ALA A 195 12.15 -9.07 -4.65
C ALA A 195 13.07 -7.92 -5.09
N TYR A 196 14.16 -7.68 -4.37
CA TYR A 196 15.07 -6.58 -4.66
C TYR A 196 16.31 -7.04 -5.45
N PHE A 197 16.54 -6.42 -6.60
CA PHE A 197 17.75 -6.67 -7.40
C PHE A 197 19.00 -6.26 -6.63
N LYS A 198 19.01 -5.04 -6.07
CA LYS A 198 20.10 -4.54 -5.21
C LYS A 198 19.88 -4.97 -3.78
N LYS A 199 20.63 -5.95 -3.31
CA LYS A 199 20.52 -6.55 -1.96
C LYS A 199 20.88 -5.58 -0.83
N ASP A 200 21.74 -4.62 -1.08
CA ASP A 200 22.10 -3.53 -0.17
C ASP A 200 20.90 -2.63 0.21
N ARG A 201 19.85 -2.61 -0.63
CA ARG A 201 18.61 -1.91 -0.35
C ARG A 201 17.69 -2.62 0.65
N VAL A 202 17.96 -3.88 0.95
CA VAL A 202 17.26 -4.66 1.99
C VAL A 202 17.94 -4.42 3.33
N ASP A 203 17.83 -3.20 3.81
CA ASP A 203 18.39 -2.74 5.09
C ASP A 203 17.48 -3.09 6.28
N LYS A 204 17.99 -2.87 7.49
CA LYS A 204 17.25 -3.11 8.74
C LYS A 204 15.97 -2.26 8.83
N GLU A 205 16.00 -1.06 8.25
CA GLU A 205 14.85 -0.15 8.25
C GLU A 205 13.72 -0.72 7.39
N LEU A 206 14.02 -1.19 6.16
CA LEU A 206 13.03 -1.82 5.29
C LEU A 206 12.40 -3.06 5.94
N ILE A 207 13.22 -3.91 6.57
CA ILE A 207 12.74 -5.08 7.30
C ILE A 207 11.77 -4.67 8.41
N ASN A 208 12.09 -3.64 9.17
CA ASN A 208 11.23 -3.12 10.24
C ASN A 208 9.94 -2.49 9.70
N ILE A 209 10.01 -1.76 8.57
CA ILE A 209 8.84 -1.18 7.90
C ILE A 209 7.85 -2.26 7.51
N VAL A 210 8.32 -3.36 6.93
CA VAL A 210 7.47 -4.50 6.52
C VAL A 210 6.97 -5.30 7.72
N ARG A 211 7.79 -5.45 8.77
CA ARG A 211 7.45 -6.22 9.98
C ARG A 211 6.40 -5.55 10.85
N LYS A 212 6.51 -4.23 11.07
CA LYS A 212 5.69 -3.49 12.04
C LYS A 212 4.17 -3.61 11.82
N PRO A 213 3.62 -3.48 10.59
CA PRO A 213 2.18 -3.61 10.35
C PRO A 213 1.64 -5.00 10.66
N VAL A 214 2.44 -6.04 10.41
CA VAL A 214 2.02 -7.44 10.57
C VAL A 214 1.94 -7.87 12.04
N LEU A 215 2.74 -7.26 12.90
CA LEU A 215 2.73 -7.52 14.34
C LEU A 215 1.51 -6.91 15.05
N ARG A 216 0.65 -6.17 14.36
CA ARG A 216 -0.59 -5.65 14.95
C ARG A 216 -1.60 -6.78 15.11
N LYS A 217 -2.30 -6.82 16.26
CA LYS A 217 -3.36 -7.80 16.57
C LYS A 217 -4.50 -7.84 15.52
N THR A 218 -4.62 -6.80 14.68
CA THR A 218 -5.66 -6.64 13.66
C THR A 218 -5.18 -6.95 12.24
N SER A 219 -3.90 -7.29 12.04
CA SER A 219 -3.30 -7.49 10.71
C SER A 219 -3.94 -8.60 9.87
N ALA A 220 -4.55 -9.61 10.53
CA ALA A 220 -5.27 -10.69 9.87
C ALA A 220 -6.71 -10.33 9.47
N ARG A 221 -7.18 -9.12 9.79
CA ARG A 221 -8.55 -8.67 9.49
C ARG A 221 -8.63 -7.86 8.18
N ALA A 222 -7.49 -7.41 7.67
CA ALA A 222 -7.34 -6.73 6.39
C ALA A 222 -7.00 -7.74 5.28
#